data_3b5aae834739f3d0a03f49262d6e559e
#
_entry.id   3b5aae834739f3d0a03f49262d6e559e
#
_cell.length_a   1.000
_cell.length_b   1.000
_cell.length_c   1.000
_cell.angle_alpha   90.00
_cell.angle_beta   90.00
_cell.angle_gamma   90.00
#
_symmetry.space_group_name_H-M   'P 1'
#
loop_
_entity.id
_entity.type
_entity.pdbx_description
1 polymer ?
#
loop_
_entity_poly.entity_id
_entity_poly.type
_entity_poly.pdbx_seq_one_letter_code
_entity_poly.pdbx_strand_id
1 'polypeptide(L)'
;MVEFFSPSCPHCMHFKPTYQTAYEFYYTSKPIVSKDDTEGDSLNSFTRYYDFKFAKVDCQAFADACAAHNVMNYPSLYYFKDGKMVQKEVGAKEMGDLSKWVEQLLEAIRPGSRKEGGPKLPKAGANSVETGPDTEEAVKEKEKEVAKAVSATAKSTPTKASKPALAKPTSTPNPAGEVVALTSESYDKVVANNMDPWFIKFYAPWCHHCQALAPNWSNLARQMRGNLNIGEVNCDAEKALCKKAGVHGYPTMLLFRGAERVEYDGLRGIGDLLSYAEKVAAVGAGVQDVDAEDFKKLEETEEVIFTYFHDHATTSEDFQALERLTLSLVGKAKLVRTSDAELAKRFKISTFPRLIVSRDGKPSYYPPITPREMRDTKKILSWMKSVWLPLVPELTSSNARDIMNGKMVVLAVLSRARTEDFTRSKRELKNAALEWIDKRDAAFQLERQELRDAKQLRIEEATDKSDERALRDAKSIRIDIDALEKTPVAFAWVDGVAWERWIKSTYGVEVKDGERVIINDEDVSAPSFSFTWSS
;
A
#
# COMPACT_ATOMS: atom_id res chain seq x y z
N MET A 1 27.06 1.73 -5.05
CA MET A 1 27.72 1.07 -6.21
C MET A 1 26.69 0.90 -7.32
N VAL A 2 27.05 1.25 -8.56
CA VAL A 2 26.14 1.21 -9.72
C VAL A 2 26.75 0.32 -10.80
N GLU A 3 25.97 -0.66 -11.28
CA GLU A 3 26.29 -1.42 -12.49
C GLU A 3 25.67 -0.72 -13.70
N PHE A 4 26.51 -0.28 -14.63
CA PHE A 4 26.09 0.18 -15.95
C PHE A 4 26.15 -1.00 -16.92
N PHE A 5 25.03 -1.35 -17.53
CA PHE A 5 24.91 -2.54 -18.36
C PHE A 5 24.09 -2.28 -19.62
N SER A 6 24.18 -3.19 -20.58
CA SER A 6 23.26 -3.25 -21.72
C SER A 6 22.58 -4.62 -21.76
N PRO A 7 21.25 -4.69 -21.94
CA PRO A 7 20.51 -5.97 -22.05
C PRO A 7 20.98 -6.86 -23.19
N SER A 8 21.54 -6.28 -24.26
CA SER A 8 22.05 -7.02 -25.43
C SER A 8 23.52 -7.46 -25.30
N CYS A 9 24.21 -7.06 -24.21
CA CYS A 9 25.61 -7.38 -24.00
C CYS A 9 25.78 -8.80 -23.41
N PRO A 10 26.46 -9.75 -24.08
CA PRO A 10 26.68 -11.11 -23.57
C PRO A 10 27.42 -11.14 -22.22
N HIS A 11 28.41 -10.28 -22.04
CA HIS A 11 29.19 -10.19 -20.79
C HIS A 11 28.31 -9.69 -19.62
N CYS A 12 27.37 -8.78 -19.88
CA CYS A 12 26.41 -8.34 -18.87
C CYS A 12 25.44 -9.46 -18.48
N MET A 13 24.95 -10.23 -19.47
CA MET A 13 24.09 -11.38 -19.19
C MET A 13 24.80 -12.44 -18.35
N HIS A 14 26.07 -12.69 -18.61
CA HIS A 14 26.87 -13.62 -17.82
C HIS A 14 27.15 -13.07 -16.40
N PHE A 15 27.39 -11.79 -16.25
CA PHE A 15 27.67 -11.15 -14.97
C PHE A 15 26.42 -10.93 -14.10
N LYS A 16 25.24 -10.85 -14.70
CA LYS A 16 23.97 -10.59 -14.01
C LYS A 16 23.74 -11.46 -12.78
N PRO A 17 23.90 -12.80 -12.80
CA PRO A 17 23.71 -13.63 -11.61
C PRO A 17 24.74 -13.33 -10.52
N THR A 18 25.99 -13.03 -10.86
CA THR A 18 27.04 -12.67 -9.91
C THR A 18 26.70 -11.38 -9.16
N TYR A 19 26.34 -10.32 -9.88
CA TYR A 19 25.97 -9.04 -9.27
C TYR A 19 24.68 -9.14 -8.44
N GLN A 20 23.70 -9.90 -8.92
CA GLN A 20 22.45 -10.13 -8.20
C GLN A 20 22.68 -10.86 -6.88
N THR A 21 23.45 -11.95 -6.91
CA THR A 21 23.77 -12.73 -5.70
C THR A 21 24.58 -11.90 -4.69
N ALA A 22 25.53 -11.08 -5.15
CA ALA A 22 26.27 -10.18 -4.27
C ALA A 22 25.33 -9.13 -3.63
N TYR A 23 24.47 -8.49 -4.41
CA TYR A 23 23.47 -7.56 -3.91
C TYR A 23 22.58 -8.19 -2.83
N GLU A 24 22.01 -9.36 -3.11
CA GLU A 24 21.12 -10.06 -2.17
C GLU A 24 21.86 -10.44 -0.90
N PHE A 25 23.07 -10.94 -1.00
CA PHE A 25 23.90 -11.29 0.15
C PHE A 25 24.15 -10.08 1.05
N TYR A 26 24.66 -8.98 0.52
CA TYR A 26 24.98 -7.80 1.31
C TYR A 26 23.72 -7.11 1.85
N TYR A 27 22.63 -7.08 1.09
CA TYR A 27 21.38 -6.48 1.53
C TYR A 27 20.72 -7.23 2.70
N THR A 28 20.86 -8.56 2.72
CA THR A 28 20.34 -9.41 3.80
C THR A 28 21.32 -9.62 4.94
N SER A 29 22.59 -9.22 4.78
CA SER A 29 23.61 -9.35 5.81
C SER A 29 23.35 -8.41 6.97
N LYS A 30 23.50 -8.93 8.19
CA LYS A 30 23.57 -8.08 9.38
C LYS A 30 24.94 -7.40 9.44
N PRO A 31 25.01 -6.08 9.69
CA PRO A 31 26.29 -5.44 9.96
C PRO A 31 26.89 -6.03 11.24
N ILE A 32 28.22 -6.08 11.33
CA ILE A 32 28.90 -6.43 12.60
C ILE A 32 28.74 -5.23 13.50
N VAL A 33 27.80 -5.31 14.44
CA VAL A 33 27.49 -4.23 15.38
C VAL A 33 28.37 -4.38 16.63
N SER A 34 28.92 -3.29 17.14
CA SER A 34 29.55 -3.29 18.46
C SER A 34 28.48 -3.56 19.52
N LYS A 35 28.89 -4.11 20.67
CA LYS A 35 27.99 -4.63 21.74
C LYS A 35 26.93 -3.65 22.26
N ASP A 36 27.01 -2.37 21.92
CA ASP A 36 26.16 -1.30 22.44
C ASP A 36 25.10 -0.78 21.44
N ASP A 37 25.06 -1.27 20.20
CA ASP A 37 24.11 -0.81 19.19
C ASP A 37 22.91 -1.75 19.07
N THR A 38 21.75 -1.29 19.49
CA THR A 38 20.45 -1.98 19.41
C THR A 38 19.82 -2.01 17.99
N GLU A 39 20.47 -1.43 16.98
CA GLU A 39 19.93 -1.30 15.62
C GLU A 39 20.07 -2.55 14.72
N GLY A 40 20.69 -3.62 15.19
CA GLY A 40 21.10 -4.76 14.36
C GLY A 40 20.00 -5.63 13.77
N ASP A 41 18.74 -5.49 14.17
CA ASP A 41 17.66 -6.44 13.82
C ASP A 41 16.57 -5.91 12.88
N SER A 42 16.69 -4.68 12.41
CA SER A 42 15.66 -4.10 11.53
C SER A 42 15.96 -4.23 10.05
N LEU A 43 14.91 -4.27 9.24
CA LEU A 43 14.97 -4.26 7.77
C LEU A 43 15.88 -3.11 7.27
N ASN A 44 16.70 -3.37 6.26
CA ASN A 44 17.69 -2.41 5.74
C ASN A 44 18.80 -2.00 6.71
N SER A 45 19.07 -2.80 7.75
CA SER A 45 20.14 -2.51 8.72
C SER A 45 21.50 -2.28 8.04
N PHE A 46 21.84 -3.10 7.02
CA PHE A 46 23.07 -2.96 6.25
C PHE A 46 23.14 -1.59 5.53
N THR A 47 22.10 -1.23 4.79
CA THR A 47 22.04 0.03 4.04
C THR A 47 22.11 1.25 4.97
N ARG A 48 21.42 1.21 6.12
CA ARG A 48 21.47 2.29 7.11
C ARG A 48 22.82 2.39 7.80
N TYR A 49 23.42 1.24 8.13
CA TYR A 49 24.69 1.20 8.85
C TYR A 49 25.85 1.71 8.00
N TYR A 50 25.92 1.30 6.70
CA TYR A 50 27.01 1.70 5.79
C TYR A 50 26.64 2.87 4.87
N ASP A 51 25.38 3.25 4.76
CA ASP A 51 24.84 4.11 3.69
C ASP A 51 25.28 3.63 2.29
N PHE A 52 25.41 2.32 2.14
CA PHE A 52 25.88 1.67 0.92
C PHE A 52 24.73 1.03 0.18
N LYS A 53 24.54 1.42 -1.07
CA LYS A 53 23.44 0.97 -1.93
C LYS A 53 23.98 0.36 -3.22
N PHE A 54 23.29 -0.68 -3.70
CA PHE A 54 23.50 -1.25 -5.02
C PHE A 54 22.44 -0.74 -5.98
N ALA A 55 22.84 -0.40 -7.21
CA ALA A 55 21.93 0.05 -8.26
C ALA A 55 22.38 -0.48 -9.62
N LYS A 56 21.47 -0.48 -10.59
CA LYS A 56 21.73 -0.83 -11.99
C LYS A 56 21.20 0.24 -12.91
N VAL A 57 21.93 0.54 -13.98
CA VAL A 57 21.51 1.47 -15.03
C VAL A 57 21.59 0.74 -16.37
N ASP A 58 20.47 0.63 -17.04
CA ASP A 58 20.37 0.13 -18.41
C ASP A 58 20.76 1.25 -19.39
N CYS A 59 21.92 1.12 -20.02
CA CYS A 59 22.45 2.13 -20.94
C CYS A 59 21.76 2.15 -22.32
N GLN A 60 20.92 1.19 -22.65
CA GLN A 60 20.03 1.30 -23.82
C GLN A 60 18.82 2.18 -23.51
N ALA A 61 18.27 2.04 -22.31
CA ALA A 61 17.14 2.84 -21.87
C ALA A 61 17.54 4.24 -21.41
N PHE A 62 18.73 4.40 -20.82
CA PHE A 62 19.23 5.64 -20.21
C PHE A 62 20.60 6.05 -20.79
N ALA A 63 20.65 6.17 -22.14
CA ALA A 63 21.89 6.47 -22.87
C ALA A 63 22.57 7.77 -22.40
N ASP A 64 21.78 8.81 -22.12
CA ASP A 64 22.28 10.10 -21.66
C ASP A 64 22.99 10.02 -20.29
N ALA A 65 22.42 9.22 -19.36
CA ALA A 65 23.02 9.00 -18.05
C ALA A 65 24.36 8.25 -18.18
N CYS A 66 24.43 7.27 -19.05
CA CYS A 66 25.67 6.53 -19.31
C CYS A 66 26.73 7.38 -20.01
N ALA A 67 26.33 8.23 -20.95
CA ALA A 67 27.23 9.18 -21.62
C ALA A 67 27.77 10.23 -20.63
N ALA A 68 26.92 10.76 -19.75
CA ALA A 68 27.32 11.74 -18.70
C ALA A 68 28.41 11.17 -17.75
N HIS A 69 28.42 9.84 -17.56
CA HIS A 69 29.42 9.18 -16.74
C HIS A 69 30.56 8.54 -17.55
N ASN A 70 30.65 8.82 -18.87
CA ASN A 70 31.67 8.27 -19.77
C ASN A 70 31.77 6.73 -19.71
N VAL A 71 30.62 6.05 -19.74
CA VAL A 71 30.55 4.59 -19.76
C VAL A 71 30.75 4.10 -21.20
N MET A 72 31.94 3.55 -21.50
CA MET A 72 32.31 3.11 -22.84
C MET A 72 32.21 1.59 -23.02
N ASN A 73 32.22 0.83 -21.95
CA ASN A 73 32.23 -0.64 -21.98
C ASN A 73 31.21 -1.22 -20.98
N TYR A 74 30.68 -2.39 -21.27
CA TYR A 74 29.70 -3.08 -20.44
C TYR A 74 30.16 -4.51 -20.08
N PRO A 75 29.86 -4.98 -18.84
CA PRO A 75 29.38 -4.21 -17.70
C PRO A 75 30.46 -3.30 -17.13
N SER A 76 30.07 -2.15 -16.55
CA SER A 76 30.96 -1.29 -15.79
C SER A 76 30.38 -1.03 -14.39
N LEU A 77 31.21 -1.14 -13.37
CA LEU A 77 30.85 -0.96 -11.98
C LEU A 77 31.46 0.33 -11.45
N TYR A 78 30.65 1.27 -11.03
CA TYR A 78 31.08 2.55 -10.50
C TYR A 78 30.65 2.72 -9.05
N TYR A 79 31.58 3.13 -8.21
CA TYR A 79 31.29 3.53 -6.84
C TYR A 79 31.20 5.05 -6.76
N PHE A 80 30.06 5.53 -6.31
CA PHE A 80 29.78 6.94 -6.07
C PHE A 80 29.74 7.23 -4.58
N LYS A 81 30.33 8.37 -4.18
CA LYS A 81 30.22 8.95 -2.86
C LYS A 81 29.83 10.41 -3.00
N ASP A 82 28.78 10.85 -2.32
CA ASP A 82 28.26 12.22 -2.36
C ASP A 82 28.06 12.76 -3.81
N GLY A 83 27.48 11.91 -4.66
CA GLY A 83 27.22 12.20 -6.08
C GLY A 83 28.45 12.19 -6.99
N LYS A 84 29.65 11.97 -6.47
CA LYS A 84 30.90 11.92 -7.25
C LYS A 84 31.40 10.50 -7.43
N MET A 85 31.81 10.16 -8.65
CA MET A 85 32.46 8.88 -8.93
C MET A 85 33.83 8.83 -8.28
N VAL A 86 34.04 7.85 -7.38
CA VAL A 86 35.29 7.68 -6.62
C VAL A 86 36.15 6.57 -7.22
N GLN A 87 35.52 5.46 -7.59
CA GLN A 87 36.21 4.28 -8.16
C GLN A 87 35.37 3.69 -9.27
N LYS A 88 36.03 3.07 -10.24
CA LYS A 88 35.39 2.33 -11.33
C LYS A 88 36.14 1.06 -11.65
N GLU A 89 35.40 0.06 -12.01
CA GLU A 89 35.89 -1.23 -12.52
C GLU A 89 35.14 -1.58 -13.79
N VAL A 90 35.82 -2.10 -14.77
CA VAL A 90 35.27 -2.40 -16.09
C VAL A 90 35.36 -3.91 -16.36
N GLY A 91 34.31 -4.47 -16.92
CA GLY A 91 34.20 -5.90 -17.24
C GLY A 91 33.48 -6.70 -16.14
N ALA A 92 33.07 -7.91 -16.53
CA ALA A 92 32.50 -8.89 -15.62
C ALA A 92 33.53 -9.35 -14.60
N LYS A 93 33.11 -9.45 -13.34
CA LYS A 93 33.95 -9.92 -12.23
C LYS A 93 33.46 -11.26 -11.71
N GLU A 94 34.39 -12.08 -11.27
CA GLU A 94 34.06 -13.27 -10.48
C GLU A 94 33.53 -12.85 -9.09
N MET A 95 32.72 -13.71 -8.47
CA MET A 95 32.09 -13.44 -7.16
C MET A 95 33.12 -13.05 -6.08
N GLY A 96 34.27 -13.77 -6.07
CA GLY A 96 35.33 -13.50 -5.09
C GLY A 96 35.97 -12.12 -5.24
N ASP A 97 36.18 -11.65 -6.48
CA ASP A 97 36.79 -10.35 -6.74
C ASP A 97 35.79 -9.20 -6.49
N LEU A 98 34.53 -9.41 -6.87
CA LEU A 98 33.46 -8.48 -6.55
C LEU A 98 33.31 -8.31 -5.03
N SER A 99 33.31 -9.43 -4.30
CA SER A 99 33.21 -9.42 -2.85
C SER A 99 34.39 -8.68 -2.21
N LYS A 100 35.62 -8.98 -2.60
CA LYS A 100 36.80 -8.29 -2.08
C LYS A 100 36.72 -6.78 -2.28
N TRP A 101 36.27 -6.35 -3.45
CA TRP A 101 36.12 -4.93 -3.74
C TRP A 101 35.03 -4.28 -2.87
N VAL A 102 33.90 -4.94 -2.72
CA VAL A 102 32.82 -4.43 -1.84
C VAL A 102 33.30 -4.35 -0.39
N GLU A 103 33.98 -5.39 0.13
CA GLU A 103 34.53 -5.37 1.49
C GLU A 103 35.53 -4.23 1.72
N GLN A 104 36.39 -3.95 0.75
CA GLN A 104 37.30 -2.80 0.80
C GLN A 104 36.55 -1.46 0.88
N LEU A 105 35.47 -1.31 0.10
CA LEU A 105 34.63 -0.11 0.15
C LEU A 105 33.92 0.04 1.50
N LEU A 106 33.39 -1.06 2.05
CA LEU A 106 32.72 -1.05 3.35
C LEU A 106 33.69 -0.73 4.49
N GLU A 107 34.90 -1.29 4.45
CA GLU A 107 35.95 -0.98 5.42
C GLU A 107 36.40 0.48 5.33
N ALA A 108 36.47 1.05 4.09
CA ALA A 108 36.78 2.45 3.89
C ALA A 108 35.66 3.40 4.39
N ILE A 109 34.40 2.93 4.39
CA ILE A 109 33.27 3.68 4.94
C ILE A 109 33.29 3.67 6.47
N ARG A 110 33.50 2.47 7.07
CA ARG A 110 33.57 2.29 8.52
C ARG A 110 34.76 1.38 8.89
N PRO A 111 35.94 1.95 9.19
CA PRO A 111 37.11 1.19 9.56
C PRO A 111 36.89 0.30 10.79
N GLY A 112 37.36 -0.94 10.73
CA GLY A 112 37.22 -1.95 11.77
C GLY A 112 35.86 -2.67 11.80
N SER A 113 34.97 -2.37 10.85
CA SER A 113 33.63 -2.97 10.79
C SER A 113 33.59 -4.31 10.04
N ARG A 114 34.65 -4.68 9.31
CA ARG A 114 34.74 -5.90 8.52
C ARG A 114 35.84 -6.83 9.03
N LYS A 115 35.57 -8.15 9.00
CA LYS A 115 36.58 -9.16 9.39
C LYS A 115 37.62 -9.34 8.28
N GLU A 116 38.87 -9.55 8.64
CA GLU A 116 39.91 -9.93 7.68
C GLU A 116 39.51 -11.21 6.92
N GLY A 117 39.65 -11.18 5.58
CA GLY A 117 39.27 -12.27 4.70
C GLY A 117 37.86 -12.18 4.12
N GLY A 118 37.01 -11.30 4.64
CA GLY A 118 35.63 -11.10 4.18
C GLY A 118 34.71 -12.34 4.32
N PRO A 119 33.42 -12.19 4.03
CA PRO A 119 32.47 -13.29 4.10
C PRO A 119 32.61 -14.22 2.87
N LYS A 120 32.27 -15.49 3.03
CA LYS A 120 32.11 -16.41 1.91
C LYS A 120 30.74 -16.19 1.27
N LEU A 121 30.72 -15.64 0.06
CA LEU A 121 29.49 -15.48 -0.70
C LEU A 121 29.07 -16.83 -1.33
N PRO A 122 27.73 -17.04 -1.51
CA PRO A 122 27.24 -18.18 -2.25
C PRO A 122 27.67 -18.12 -3.72
N LYS A 123 27.59 -19.26 -4.42
CA LYS A 123 27.90 -19.32 -5.87
C LYS A 123 26.95 -18.41 -6.64
N ALA A 124 27.44 -17.79 -7.71
CA ALA A 124 26.61 -16.97 -8.59
C ALA A 124 25.38 -17.74 -9.07
N GLY A 125 24.20 -17.14 -8.93
CA GLY A 125 22.92 -17.77 -9.28
C GLY A 125 22.40 -18.81 -8.28
N ALA A 126 22.97 -18.91 -7.07
CA ALA A 126 22.44 -19.77 -6.01
C ALA A 126 21.01 -19.33 -5.61
N ASN A 127 20.11 -20.29 -5.46
CA ASN A 127 18.71 -20.05 -5.12
C ASN A 127 18.46 -19.74 -3.62
N SER A 128 19.49 -19.91 -2.78
CA SER A 128 19.45 -19.58 -1.35
C SER A 128 20.75 -18.89 -0.95
N VAL A 129 20.62 -17.84 -0.14
CA VAL A 129 21.76 -17.24 0.56
C VAL A 129 22.07 -18.16 1.73
N GLU A 130 22.97 -19.12 1.54
CA GLU A 130 23.53 -19.87 2.66
C GLU A 130 24.31 -18.90 3.53
N THR A 131 23.79 -18.65 4.74
CA THR A 131 24.50 -17.91 5.77
C THR A 131 25.79 -18.64 6.11
N GLY A 132 26.89 -17.91 6.16
CA GLY A 132 28.22 -18.50 6.38
C GLY A 132 28.34 -19.29 7.70
N PRO A 133 29.47 -19.98 7.92
CA PRO A 133 29.65 -21.02 8.95
C PRO A 133 29.43 -20.60 10.40
N ASP A 134 29.28 -19.32 10.68
CA ASP A 134 29.04 -18.83 12.05
C ASP A 134 27.58 -19.01 12.54
N THR A 135 26.68 -19.54 11.70
CA THR A 135 25.25 -19.77 12.05
C THR A 135 24.89 -21.25 12.24
N GLU A 136 25.74 -22.18 11.84
CA GLU A 136 25.42 -23.62 12.02
C GLU A 136 25.44 -24.07 13.48
N GLU A 137 26.24 -23.44 14.35
CA GLU A 137 26.26 -23.77 15.80
C GLU A 137 25.03 -23.23 16.53
N ALA A 138 24.55 -22.04 16.17
CA ALA A 138 23.38 -21.43 16.79
C ALA A 138 22.05 -22.13 16.38
N VAL A 139 21.99 -22.73 15.18
CA VAL A 139 20.80 -23.47 14.73
C VAL A 139 20.73 -24.85 15.41
N LYS A 140 21.86 -25.51 15.60
CA LYS A 140 21.91 -26.82 16.29
C LYS A 140 21.59 -26.73 17.79
N GLU A 141 21.86 -25.61 18.43
CA GLU A 141 21.49 -25.38 19.84
C GLU A 141 20.00 -25.11 20.01
N LYS A 142 19.39 -24.35 19.09
CA LYS A 142 17.93 -24.08 19.11
C LYS A 142 17.09 -25.30 18.75
N GLU A 143 17.55 -26.17 17.86
CA GLU A 143 16.84 -27.43 17.55
C GLU A 143 16.85 -28.42 18.72
N LYS A 144 17.87 -28.40 19.58
CA LYS A 144 17.91 -29.23 20.80
C LYS A 144 17.00 -28.72 21.91
N GLU A 145 16.75 -27.42 22.00
CA GLU A 145 15.82 -26.84 22.97
C GLU A 145 14.35 -27.07 22.59
N VAL A 146 14.01 -26.98 21.29
CA VAL A 146 12.65 -27.21 20.79
C VAL A 146 12.24 -28.68 20.91
N ALA A 147 13.17 -29.62 20.70
CA ALA A 147 12.90 -31.06 20.86
C ALA A 147 12.64 -31.49 22.32
N LYS A 148 13.10 -30.69 23.31
CA LYS A 148 12.88 -30.96 24.73
C LYS A 148 11.54 -30.42 25.28
N ALA A 149 10.93 -29.44 24.57
CA ALA A 149 9.68 -28.82 24.98
C ALA A 149 8.39 -29.56 24.48
N VAL A 150 8.52 -30.46 23.48
CA VAL A 150 7.37 -31.13 22.85
C VAL A 150 6.97 -32.44 23.56
N SER A 151 7.76 -32.90 24.57
CA SER A 151 7.54 -34.21 25.22
C SER A 151 6.68 -34.19 26.49
N ALA A 152 6.09 -33.08 26.86
CA ALA A 152 5.38 -33.00 28.15
C ALA A 152 4.01 -32.30 28.04
N THR A 153 3.09 -32.77 27.20
CA THR A 153 1.65 -32.57 27.45
C THR A 153 0.79 -33.41 26.48
N ALA A 154 0.56 -34.65 26.88
CA ALA A 154 -0.53 -35.45 26.29
C ALA A 154 -1.30 -36.10 27.43
N LYS A 155 -2.47 -35.57 27.78
CA LYS A 155 -3.64 -36.31 28.34
C LYS A 155 -4.74 -35.31 28.73
N SER A 156 -5.88 -35.37 28.02
CA SER A 156 -7.22 -35.52 28.62
C SER A 156 -8.35 -35.31 27.60
N THR A 157 -9.06 -36.34 27.44
CA THR A 157 -10.46 -36.75 27.14
C THR A 157 -11.51 -35.75 26.62
N PRO A 158 -12.49 -36.26 25.83
CA PRO A 158 -13.37 -35.48 24.97
C PRO A 158 -14.70 -35.10 25.64
N THR A 159 -15.23 -33.93 25.31
CA THR A 159 -16.63 -33.58 25.63
C THR A 159 -17.32 -32.85 24.46
N LYS A 160 -18.41 -33.45 24.08
CA LYS A 160 -19.60 -33.08 23.27
C LYS A 160 -19.65 -31.79 22.45
N ALA A 161 -20.10 -32.02 21.22
CA ALA A 161 -20.46 -31.11 20.15
C ALA A 161 -21.43 -29.97 20.52
N SER A 162 -21.13 -28.78 20.08
CA SER A 162 -22.06 -27.69 19.82
C SER A 162 -21.76 -27.06 18.45
N LYS A 163 -22.81 -26.59 17.77
CA LYS A 163 -22.89 -26.14 16.36
C LYS A 163 -21.86 -25.08 15.94
N PRO A 164 -21.53 -24.98 14.64
CA PRO A 164 -20.33 -24.34 14.16
C PRO A 164 -20.40 -22.84 14.27
N ALA A 165 -19.57 -22.26 15.14
CA ALA A 165 -19.06 -20.93 15.04
C ALA A 165 -18.00 -20.91 13.93
N LEU A 166 -17.93 -19.87 13.11
CA LEU A 166 -16.92 -19.71 12.08
C LEU A 166 -15.54 -20.03 12.66
N ALA A 167 -14.87 -20.99 12.03
CA ALA A 167 -13.58 -21.48 12.48
C ALA A 167 -12.55 -20.35 12.45
N LYS A 168 -11.96 -20.06 13.60
CA LYS A 168 -10.67 -19.37 13.69
C LYS A 168 -9.63 -20.15 12.87
N PRO A 169 -8.62 -19.48 12.27
CA PRO A 169 -7.63 -20.15 11.46
C PRO A 169 -7.03 -21.34 12.21
N THR A 170 -7.14 -22.52 11.63
CA THR A 170 -6.80 -23.80 12.28
C THR A 170 -5.34 -24.20 12.08
N SER A 171 -4.56 -23.41 11.33
CA SER A 171 -3.14 -23.68 11.08
C SER A 171 -2.36 -22.37 11.06
N THR A 172 -1.12 -22.41 11.54
CA THR A 172 -0.18 -21.29 11.40
C THR A 172 0.05 -21.03 9.91
N PRO A 173 -0.21 -19.80 9.39
CA PRO A 173 0.03 -19.49 8.00
C PRO A 173 1.51 -19.65 7.65
N ASN A 174 1.83 -20.16 6.46
CA ASN A 174 3.21 -20.25 5.94
C ASN A 174 4.25 -20.74 6.96
N PRO A 175 4.11 -21.95 7.53
CA PRO A 175 4.98 -22.41 8.63
C PRO A 175 6.44 -22.61 8.17
N ALA A 176 6.65 -22.95 6.90
CA ALA A 176 7.98 -23.14 6.31
C ALA A 176 8.67 -21.82 5.94
N GLY A 177 7.93 -20.74 5.73
CA GLY A 177 8.46 -19.48 5.20
C GLY A 177 8.82 -19.58 3.72
N GLU A 178 8.12 -20.42 2.97
CA GLU A 178 8.39 -20.71 1.56
C GLU A 178 7.22 -20.30 0.67
N VAL A 179 7.52 -20.09 -0.62
CA VAL A 179 6.50 -19.87 -1.64
C VAL A 179 5.87 -21.21 -2.02
N VAL A 180 4.54 -21.29 -1.90
CA VAL A 180 3.80 -22.50 -2.26
C VAL A 180 3.41 -22.45 -3.73
N ALA A 181 3.90 -23.40 -4.52
CA ALA A 181 3.44 -23.58 -5.89
C ALA A 181 2.02 -24.18 -5.89
N LEU A 182 1.07 -23.45 -6.48
CA LEU A 182 -0.34 -23.81 -6.50
C LEU A 182 -0.74 -24.33 -7.88
N THR A 183 -1.42 -25.49 -7.87
CA THR A 183 -2.15 -26.03 -9.01
C THR A 183 -3.63 -25.74 -8.86
N SER A 184 -4.43 -25.97 -9.92
CA SER A 184 -5.90 -25.80 -9.86
C SER A 184 -6.52 -26.60 -8.70
N GLU A 185 -6.04 -27.82 -8.47
CA GLU A 185 -6.57 -28.70 -7.41
C GLU A 185 -6.17 -28.20 -6.01
N SER A 186 -4.89 -27.84 -5.80
CA SER A 186 -4.42 -27.33 -4.51
C SER A 186 -5.04 -25.96 -4.20
N TYR A 187 -5.20 -25.10 -5.20
CA TYR A 187 -5.84 -23.80 -5.05
C TYR A 187 -7.28 -23.93 -4.50
N ASP A 188 -8.09 -24.80 -5.11
CA ASP A 188 -9.46 -24.98 -4.64
C ASP A 188 -9.52 -25.52 -3.19
N LYS A 189 -8.55 -26.37 -2.78
CA LYS A 189 -8.49 -26.92 -1.42
C LYS A 189 -8.03 -25.90 -0.37
N VAL A 190 -6.95 -25.16 -0.63
CA VAL A 190 -6.29 -24.35 0.39
C VAL A 190 -6.62 -22.86 0.31
N VAL A 191 -7.08 -22.37 -0.85
CA VAL A 191 -7.39 -20.94 -1.05
C VAL A 191 -8.90 -20.72 -1.11
N ALA A 192 -9.59 -21.33 -2.10
CA ALA A 192 -10.99 -21.00 -2.38
C ALA A 192 -11.95 -21.44 -1.28
N ASN A 193 -11.68 -22.57 -0.63
CA ASN A 193 -12.53 -23.15 0.42
C ASN A 193 -12.04 -22.82 1.85
N ASN A 194 -11.03 -21.96 1.99
CA ASN A 194 -10.47 -21.56 3.27
C ASN A 194 -10.56 -20.03 3.42
N MET A 195 -10.71 -19.56 4.66
CA MET A 195 -10.74 -18.12 4.99
C MET A 195 -9.36 -17.58 5.36
N ASP A 196 -8.31 -18.39 5.29
CA ASP A 196 -6.94 -17.94 5.50
C ASP A 196 -6.51 -17.01 4.36
N PRO A 197 -5.87 -15.88 4.65
CA PRO A 197 -5.42 -14.97 3.61
C PRO A 197 -4.24 -15.55 2.84
N TRP A 198 -4.29 -15.41 1.52
CA TRP A 198 -3.26 -15.83 0.58
C TRP A 198 -2.85 -14.67 -0.32
N PHE A 199 -1.55 -14.39 -0.41
CA PHE A 199 -1.00 -13.48 -1.40
C PHE A 199 -0.33 -14.28 -2.50
N ILE A 200 -0.88 -14.25 -3.72
CA ILE A 200 -0.54 -15.17 -4.82
C ILE A 200 -0.03 -14.38 -6.03
N LYS A 201 1.15 -14.76 -6.50
CA LYS A 201 1.74 -14.28 -7.75
C LYS A 201 1.35 -15.20 -8.91
N PHE A 202 0.70 -14.65 -9.91
CA PHE A 202 0.43 -15.30 -11.19
C PHE A 202 1.50 -14.92 -12.19
N TYR A 203 2.18 -15.91 -12.77
CA TYR A 203 3.36 -15.66 -13.60
C TYR A 203 3.45 -16.61 -14.78
N ALA A 204 4.32 -16.25 -15.76
CA ALA A 204 4.78 -17.15 -16.79
C ALA A 204 6.31 -17.29 -16.71
N PRO A 205 6.89 -18.49 -16.93
CA PRO A 205 8.35 -18.71 -16.81
C PRO A 205 9.21 -17.85 -17.74
N TRP A 206 8.68 -17.53 -18.91
CA TRP A 206 9.35 -16.70 -19.93
C TRP A 206 9.23 -15.18 -19.68
N CYS A 207 8.44 -14.75 -18.71
CA CYS A 207 8.20 -13.34 -18.41
C CYS A 207 9.37 -12.72 -17.65
N HIS A 208 10.11 -11.79 -18.26
CA HIS A 208 11.24 -11.09 -17.64
C HIS A 208 10.90 -10.38 -16.33
N HIS A 209 9.74 -9.70 -16.29
CA HIS A 209 9.28 -9.02 -15.07
C HIS A 209 8.96 -10.00 -13.94
N CYS A 210 8.49 -11.20 -14.28
CA CYS A 210 8.24 -12.25 -13.30
C CYS A 210 9.54 -12.82 -12.73
N GLN A 211 10.55 -13.00 -13.57
CA GLN A 211 11.89 -13.44 -13.17
C GLN A 211 12.54 -12.40 -12.24
N ALA A 212 12.42 -11.11 -12.57
CA ALA A 212 12.95 -10.03 -11.74
C ALA A 212 12.24 -9.93 -10.37
N LEU A 213 10.95 -10.30 -10.30
CA LEU A 213 10.18 -10.31 -9.05
C LEU A 213 10.45 -11.54 -8.17
N ALA A 214 10.88 -12.67 -8.74
CA ALA A 214 11.01 -13.95 -8.05
C ALA A 214 11.86 -13.88 -6.75
N PRO A 215 13.03 -13.21 -6.72
CA PRO A 215 13.82 -13.08 -5.49
C PRO A 215 13.08 -12.33 -4.38
N ASN A 216 12.41 -11.21 -4.73
CA ASN A 216 11.63 -10.44 -3.79
C ASN A 216 10.44 -11.26 -3.26
N TRP A 217 9.82 -12.07 -4.12
CA TRP A 217 8.69 -12.93 -3.75
C TRP A 217 9.09 -14.02 -2.76
N SER A 218 10.24 -14.66 -2.99
CA SER A 218 10.79 -15.66 -2.07
C SER A 218 11.23 -15.05 -0.74
N ASN A 219 11.77 -13.83 -0.77
CA ASN A 219 12.15 -13.11 0.44
C ASN A 219 10.90 -12.70 1.25
N LEU A 220 9.84 -12.23 0.56
CA LEU A 220 8.55 -11.94 1.18
C LEU A 220 8.00 -13.17 1.91
N ALA A 221 8.03 -14.36 1.29
CA ALA A 221 7.54 -15.59 1.92
C ALA A 221 8.31 -15.91 3.21
N ARG A 222 9.63 -15.73 3.23
CA ARG A 222 10.45 -15.94 4.44
C ARG A 222 10.09 -14.96 5.55
N GLN A 223 9.93 -13.68 5.23
CA GLN A 223 9.62 -12.63 6.21
C GLN A 223 8.20 -12.75 6.76
N MET A 224 7.27 -13.25 5.93
CA MET A 224 5.88 -13.48 6.34
C MET A 224 5.64 -14.86 6.96
N ARG A 225 6.68 -15.59 7.33
CA ARG A 225 6.58 -16.87 8.03
C ARG A 225 5.72 -16.74 9.29
N GLY A 226 4.73 -17.59 9.42
CA GLY A 226 3.79 -17.59 10.53
C GLY A 226 2.66 -16.54 10.45
N ASN A 227 2.70 -15.63 9.46
CA ASN A 227 1.79 -14.49 9.40
C ASN A 227 0.89 -14.48 8.15
N LEU A 228 1.43 -14.86 6.98
CA LEU A 228 0.67 -14.82 5.72
C LEU A 228 1.12 -15.92 4.76
N ASN A 229 0.16 -16.59 4.13
CA ASN A 229 0.46 -17.58 3.10
C ASN A 229 0.87 -16.88 1.80
N ILE A 230 2.02 -17.28 1.25
CA ILE A 230 2.55 -16.75 -0.01
C ILE A 230 2.56 -17.87 -1.05
N GLY A 231 1.88 -17.64 -2.16
CA GLY A 231 1.75 -18.61 -3.23
C GLY A 231 2.20 -18.11 -4.58
N GLU A 232 2.37 -19.02 -5.52
CA GLU A 232 2.56 -18.71 -6.92
C GLU A 232 1.85 -19.70 -7.82
N VAL A 233 1.37 -19.22 -8.97
CA VAL A 233 0.70 -20.02 -10.00
C VAL A 233 1.41 -19.81 -11.33
N ASN A 234 1.86 -20.90 -11.95
CA ASN A 234 2.40 -20.89 -13.29
C ASN A 234 1.26 -20.92 -14.31
N CYS A 235 1.02 -19.82 -14.99
CA CYS A 235 -0.10 -19.68 -15.94
C CYS A 235 0.11 -20.41 -17.28
N ASP A 236 1.32 -20.84 -17.60
CA ASP A 236 1.53 -21.72 -18.76
C ASP A 236 1.02 -23.14 -18.48
N ALA A 237 1.18 -23.61 -17.22
CA ALA A 237 0.69 -24.90 -16.77
C ALA A 237 -0.81 -24.83 -16.38
N GLU A 238 -1.22 -23.80 -15.63
CA GLU A 238 -2.54 -23.66 -15.01
C GLU A 238 -3.42 -22.61 -15.72
N LYS A 239 -3.54 -22.70 -17.04
CA LYS A 239 -4.28 -21.73 -17.89
C LYS A 239 -5.72 -21.50 -17.45
N ALA A 240 -6.42 -22.57 -17.06
CA ALA A 240 -7.82 -22.49 -16.62
C ALA A 240 -7.96 -21.71 -15.30
N LEU A 241 -7.07 -21.94 -14.34
CA LEU A 241 -7.04 -21.23 -13.06
C LEU A 241 -6.72 -19.74 -13.28
N CYS A 242 -5.72 -19.41 -14.10
CA CYS A 242 -5.36 -18.01 -14.39
C CYS A 242 -6.50 -17.26 -15.09
N LYS A 243 -7.23 -17.93 -16.03
CA LYS A 243 -8.42 -17.36 -16.64
C LYS A 243 -9.54 -17.15 -15.62
N LYS A 244 -9.81 -18.13 -14.75
CA LYS A 244 -10.79 -18.04 -13.64
C LYS A 244 -10.41 -16.90 -12.67
N ALA A 245 -9.14 -16.70 -12.39
CA ALA A 245 -8.62 -15.62 -11.57
C ALA A 245 -8.61 -14.25 -12.28
N GLY A 246 -8.95 -14.17 -13.57
CA GLY A 246 -9.01 -12.92 -14.34
C GLY A 246 -7.63 -12.31 -14.60
N VAL A 247 -6.60 -13.15 -14.76
CA VAL A 247 -5.25 -12.70 -15.05
C VAL A 247 -5.12 -12.36 -16.53
N HIS A 248 -4.79 -11.10 -16.84
CA HIS A 248 -4.65 -10.59 -18.21
C HIS A 248 -3.19 -10.25 -18.59
N GLY A 249 -2.30 -10.22 -17.62
CA GLY A 249 -0.87 -9.89 -17.81
C GLY A 249 0.01 -10.50 -16.73
N TYR A 250 1.33 -10.42 -16.90
CA TYR A 250 2.28 -11.00 -15.95
C TYR A 250 3.36 -9.99 -15.53
N PRO A 251 3.79 -10.03 -14.25
CA PRO A 251 3.15 -10.73 -13.15
C PRO A 251 1.88 -9.99 -12.69
N THR A 252 0.84 -10.74 -12.36
CA THR A 252 -0.32 -10.24 -11.60
C THR A 252 -0.25 -10.80 -10.19
N MET A 253 -0.45 -9.96 -9.20
CA MET A 253 -0.43 -10.34 -7.79
C MET A 253 -1.82 -10.13 -7.20
N LEU A 254 -2.43 -11.21 -6.71
CA LEU A 254 -3.78 -11.19 -6.16
C LEU A 254 -3.75 -11.65 -4.70
N LEU A 255 -4.50 -10.92 -3.90
CA LEU A 255 -4.81 -11.31 -2.54
C LEU A 255 -6.13 -12.04 -2.52
N PHE A 256 -6.18 -13.20 -1.83
CA PHE A 256 -7.39 -14.00 -1.67
C PHE A 256 -7.74 -14.20 -0.20
N ARG A 257 -9.02 -14.23 0.10
CA ARG A 257 -9.59 -14.69 1.37
C ARG A 257 -10.91 -15.40 1.06
N GLY A 258 -10.86 -16.72 1.02
CA GLY A 258 -11.98 -17.49 0.48
C GLY A 258 -12.27 -17.16 -0.98
N ALA A 259 -13.52 -16.82 -1.29
CA ALA A 259 -13.93 -16.44 -2.65
C ALA A 259 -13.62 -14.97 -3.03
N GLU A 260 -13.19 -14.15 -2.08
CA GLU A 260 -12.88 -12.75 -2.31
C GLU A 260 -11.46 -12.59 -2.81
N ARG A 261 -11.27 -11.63 -3.71
CA ARG A 261 -9.95 -11.30 -4.27
C ARG A 261 -9.77 -9.81 -4.44
N VAL A 262 -8.54 -9.34 -4.25
CA VAL A 262 -8.11 -7.96 -4.50
C VAL A 262 -6.79 -8.00 -5.25
N GLU A 263 -6.66 -7.19 -6.29
CA GLU A 263 -5.42 -7.04 -7.03
C GLU A 263 -4.50 -6.05 -6.31
N TYR A 264 -3.22 -6.41 -6.23
CA TYR A 264 -2.16 -5.53 -5.76
C TYR A 264 -1.63 -4.71 -6.94
N ASP A 265 -1.81 -3.41 -6.89
CA ASP A 265 -1.40 -2.44 -7.90
C ASP A 265 -0.20 -1.57 -7.47
N GLY A 266 0.40 -1.88 -6.32
CA GLY A 266 1.53 -1.15 -5.75
C GLY A 266 2.88 -1.47 -6.40
N LEU A 267 3.94 -0.86 -5.85
CA LEU A 267 5.31 -1.08 -6.30
C LEU A 267 5.79 -2.49 -5.95
N ARG A 268 6.74 -3.00 -6.76
CA ARG A 268 7.23 -4.39 -6.67
C ARG A 268 8.54 -4.52 -5.87
N GLY A 269 8.92 -3.46 -5.16
CA GLY A 269 10.03 -3.49 -4.21
C GLY A 269 9.70 -4.37 -3.01
N ILE A 270 10.73 -4.99 -2.39
CA ILE A 270 10.49 -5.85 -1.23
C ILE A 270 9.87 -5.09 -0.05
N GLY A 271 10.27 -3.82 0.17
CA GLY A 271 9.70 -2.98 1.23
C GLY A 271 8.21 -2.71 1.04
N ASP A 272 7.79 -2.43 -0.21
CA ASP A 272 6.39 -2.17 -0.54
C ASP A 272 5.54 -3.43 -0.40
N LEU A 273 6.05 -4.56 -0.93
CA LEU A 273 5.40 -5.86 -0.82
C LEU A 273 5.25 -6.29 0.65
N LEU A 274 6.28 -6.08 1.46
CA LEU A 274 6.26 -6.43 2.88
C LEU A 274 5.27 -5.56 3.65
N SER A 275 5.33 -4.24 3.47
CA SER A 275 4.39 -3.31 4.12
C SER A 275 2.93 -3.64 3.78
N TYR A 276 2.67 -4.04 2.53
CA TYR A 276 1.34 -4.49 2.13
C TYR A 276 0.97 -5.83 2.78
N ALA A 277 1.87 -6.81 2.77
CA ALA A 277 1.64 -8.13 3.34
C ALA A 277 1.40 -8.08 4.87
N GLU A 278 2.09 -7.20 5.59
CA GLU A 278 1.87 -6.95 7.02
C GLU A 278 0.47 -6.39 7.29
N LYS A 279 0.00 -5.46 6.48
CA LYS A 279 -1.37 -4.94 6.54
C LYS A 279 -2.40 -6.04 6.28
N VAL A 280 -2.12 -6.93 5.31
CA VAL A 280 -2.97 -8.11 5.02
C VAL A 280 -3.02 -9.07 6.20
N ALA A 281 -1.88 -9.37 6.80
CA ALA A 281 -1.80 -10.27 7.97
C ALA A 281 -2.61 -9.70 9.15
N ALA A 282 -2.54 -8.38 9.36
CA ALA A 282 -3.34 -7.70 10.40
C ALA A 282 -4.86 -7.82 10.17
N VAL A 283 -5.31 -7.88 8.91
CA VAL A 283 -6.73 -8.10 8.56
C VAL A 283 -7.19 -9.52 8.90
N GLY A 284 -6.29 -10.50 8.89
CA GLY A 284 -6.58 -11.87 9.32
C GLY A 284 -7.10 -11.97 10.76
N ALA A 285 -6.80 -11.00 11.62
CA ALA A 285 -7.31 -10.91 12.99
C ALA A 285 -8.79 -10.47 13.09
N GLY A 286 -9.45 -10.12 11.97
CA GLY A 286 -10.83 -9.64 11.93
C GLY A 286 -10.96 -8.12 12.13
N VAL A 287 -12.21 -7.62 12.18
CA VAL A 287 -12.50 -6.20 12.43
C VAL A 287 -12.32 -5.90 13.92
N GLN A 288 -11.39 -5.01 14.22
CA GLN A 288 -11.06 -4.63 15.59
C GLN A 288 -12.23 -3.87 16.24
N ASP A 289 -12.54 -4.21 17.49
CA ASP A 289 -13.45 -3.43 18.33
C ASP A 289 -12.66 -2.31 19.02
N VAL A 290 -13.13 -1.08 18.97
CA VAL A 290 -12.40 0.10 19.48
C VAL A 290 -13.30 0.94 20.37
N ASP A 291 -12.73 1.52 21.41
CA ASP A 291 -13.31 2.56 22.23
C ASP A 291 -12.86 3.98 21.82
N ALA A 292 -13.25 4.99 22.56
CA ALA A 292 -12.92 6.38 22.25
C ALA A 292 -11.42 6.68 22.32
N GLU A 293 -10.68 6.04 23.23
CA GLU A 293 -9.23 6.23 23.37
C GLU A 293 -8.46 5.55 22.22
N ASP A 294 -8.83 4.33 21.89
CA ASP A 294 -8.22 3.59 20.78
C ASP A 294 -8.52 4.25 19.45
N PHE A 295 -9.73 4.77 19.27
CA PHE A 295 -10.10 5.51 18.07
C PHE A 295 -9.25 6.78 17.92
N LYS A 296 -9.00 7.51 19.00
CA LYS A 296 -8.13 8.69 18.98
C LYS A 296 -6.69 8.35 18.58
N LYS A 297 -6.15 7.24 19.09
CA LYS A 297 -4.82 6.75 18.66
C LYS A 297 -4.80 6.39 17.18
N LEU A 298 -5.88 5.79 16.67
CA LEU A 298 -6.01 5.48 15.24
C LEU A 298 -6.07 6.74 14.37
N GLU A 299 -6.73 7.80 14.80
CA GLU A 299 -6.77 9.08 14.08
C GLU A 299 -5.39 9.76 13.96
N GLU A 300 -4.42 9.42 14.82
CA GLU A 300 -3.05 9.92 14.72
C GLU A 300 -2.23 9.20 13.63
N THR A 301 -2.58 7.94 13.33
CA THR A 301 -1.83 7.08 12.43
C THR A 301 -2.51 6.85 11.09
N GLU A 302 -3.84 6.89 11.05
CA GLU A 302 -4.66 6.55 9.89
C GLU A 302 -5.42 7.78 9.38
N GLU A 303 -5.23 8.12 8.11
CA GLU A 303 -5.92 9.26 7.48
C GLU A 303 -7.40 8.95 7.16
N VAL A 304 -7.74 7.65 6.98
CA VAL A 304 -9.11 7.21 6.64
C VAL A 304 -9.52 6.02 7.50
N ILE A 305 -10.56 6.21 8.29
CA ILE A 305 -11.08 5.20 9.21
C ILE A 305 -12.57 4.97 8.93
N PHE A 306 -12.93 3.77 8.50
CA PHE A 306 -14.32 3.32 8.44
C PHE A 306 -14.72 2.76 9.79
N THR A 307 -15.83 3.24 10.34
CA THR A 307 -16.32 2.83 11.67
C THR A 307 -17.75 2.30 11.56
N TYR A 308 -17.91 1.06 11.96
CA TYR A 308 -19.21 0.40 12.04
C TYR A 308 -19.72 0.45 13.47
N PHE A 309 -20.74 1.26 13.69
CA PHE A 309 -21.43 1.37 14.97
C PHE A 309 -22.47 0.26 15.10
N HIS A 310 -22.39 -0.50 16.16
CA HIS A 310 -23.28 -1.62 16.45
C HIS A 310 -23.85 -1.56 17.86
N ASP A 311 -24.93 -2.28 18.09
CA ASP A 311 -25.56 -2.46 19.37
C ASP A 311 -25.76 -3.96 19.66
N HIS A 312 -26.47 -4.25 20.76
CA HIS A 312 -26.80 -5.62 21.19
C HIS A 312 -27.76 -6.35 20.24
N ALA A 313 -28.47 -5.62 19.35
CA ALA A 313 -29.37 -6.21 18.35
C ALA A 313 -28.65 -6.58 17.05
N THR A 314 -27.40 -6.17 16.88
CA THR A 314 -26.58 -6.49 15.70
C THR A 314 -26.26 -7.99 15.64
N THR A 315 -26.51 -8.58 14.51
CA THR A 315 -26.39 -10.05 14.35
C THR A 315 -25.02 -10.50 13.89
N SER A 316 -24.72 -11.79 14.04
CA SER A 316 -23.48 -12.40 13.53
C SER A 316 -23.36 -12.29 12.01
N GLU A 317 -24.47 -12.25 11.28
CA GLU A 317 -24.50 -12.06 9.82
C GLU A 317 -24.05 -10.65 9.41
N ASP A 318 -24.38 -9.63 10.23
CA ASP A 318 -23.92 -8.26 10.01
C ASP A 318 -22.40 -8.19 10.17
N PHE A 319 -21.84 -8.83 11.18
CA PHE A 319 -20.38 -8.90 11.37
C PHE A 319 -19.69 -9.71 10.27
N GLN A 320 -20.29 -10.79 9.79
CA GLN A 320 -19.75 -11.51 8.63
C GLN A 320 -19.74 -10.67 7.37
N ALA A 321 -20.79 -9.88 7.12
CA ALA A 321 -20.82 -8.95 6.01
C ALA A 321 -19.72 -7.89 6.12
N LEU A 322 -19.49 -7.38 7.33
CA LEU A 322 -18.43 -6.41 7.61
C LEU A 322 -17.04 -7.00 7.39
N GLU A 323 -16.80 -8.23 7.85
CA GLU A 323 -15.50 -8.92 7.65
C GLU A 323 -15.14 -9.10 6.18
N ARG A 324 -16.10 -9.29 5.29
CA ARG A 324 -15.87 -9.39 3.85
C ARG A 324 -15.35 -8.09 3.23
N LEU A 325 -15.63 -6.94 3.84
CA LEU A 325 -15.17 -5.64 3.33
C LEU A 325 -13.70 -5.38 3.66
N THR A 326 -13.14 -6.04 4.67
CA THR A 326 -11.78 -5.79 5.16
C THR A 326 -10.73 -5.97 4.10
N LEU A 327 -10.85 -7.01 3.27
CA LEU A 327 -9.88 -7.33 2.23
C LEU A 327 -9.74 -6.19 1.21
N SER A 328 -10.87 -5.60 0.80
CA SER A 328 -10.90 -4.53 -0.20
C SER A 328 -10.31 -3.21 0.30
N LEU A 329 -10.18 -3.04 1.61
CA LEU A 329 -9.67 -1.83 2.25
C LEU A 329 -8.18 -1.91 2.59
N VAL A 330 -7.53 -3.06 2.39
CA VAL A 330 -6.09 -3.23 2.68
C VAL A 330 -5.27 -2.20 1.93
N GLY A 331 -4.47 -1.46 2.69
CA GLY A 331 -3.61 -0.40 2.13
C GLY A 331 -4.34 0.88 1.70
N LYS A 332 -5.66 0.96 1.85
CA LYS A 332 -6.47 2.13 1.51
C LYS A 332 -7.05 2.82 2.75
N ALA A 333 -7.62 2.04 3.67
CA ALA A 333 -8.27 2.59 4.86
C ALA A 333 -8.34 1.53 5.97
N LYS A 334 -8.49 1.97 7.21
CA LYS A 334 -8.73 1.11 8.37
C LYS A 334 -10.23 0.89 8.55
N LEU A 335 -10.64 -0.35 8.82
CA LEU A 335 -12.01 -0.68 9.19
C LEU A 335 -12.06 -1.15 10.64
N VAL A 336 -12.89 -0.50 11.44
CA VAL A 336 -13.10 -0.82 12.86
C VAL A 336 -14.60 -0.91 13.17
N ARG A 337 -14.94 -1.50 14.29
CA ARG A 337 -16.29 -1.50 14.83
C ARG A 337 -16.30 -0.95 16.25
N THR A 338 -17.43 -0.46 16.70
CA THR A 338 -17.58 0.08 18.03
C THR A 338 -19.03 0.01 18.53
N SER A 339 -19.18 -0.19 19.83
CA SER A 339 -20.42 0.01 20.57
C SER A 339 -20.30 1.15 21.61
N ASP A 340 -19.20 1.91 21.54
CA ASP A 340 -18.88 2.96 22.49
C ASP A 340 -19.86 4.14 22.41
N ALA A 341 -20.41 4.53 23.55
CA ALA A 341 -21.40 5.58 23.65
C ALA A 341 -20.81 7.00 23.46
N GLU A 342 -19.55 7.21 23.81
CA GLU A 342 -18.87 8.50 23.65
C GLU A 342 -18.58 8.74 22.17
N LEU A 343 -18.12 7.72 21.45
CA LEU A 343 -17.96 7.79 19.99
C LEU A 343 -19.31 8.00 19.28
N ALA A 344 -20.35 7.27 19.69
CA ALA A 344 -21.69 7.48 19.14
C ALA A 344 -22.18 8.91 19.34
N LYS A 345 -21.97 9.50 20.52
CA LYS A 345 -22.29 10.90 20.81
C LYS A 345 -21.45 11.87 19.98
N ARG A 346 -20.11 11.63 19.89
CA ARG A 346 -19.19 12.45 19.09
C ARG A 346 -19.64 12.52 17.64
N PHE A 347 -19.99 11.39 17.05
CA PHE A 347 -20.42 11.27 15.66
C PHE A 347 -21.94 11.41 15.47
N LYS A 348 -22.69 11.84 16.49
CA LYS A 348 -24.14 12.06 16.43
C LYS A 348 -24.92 10.84 15.90
N ILE A 349 -24.49 9.63 16.29
CA ILE A 349 -25.15 8.37 15.92
C ILE A 349 -26.31 8.12 16.88
N SER A 350 -27.53 8.05 16.34
CA SER A 350 -28.76 7.78 17.10
C SER A 350 -29.45 6.49 16.67
N THR A 351 -29.00 5.87 15.58
CA THR A 351 -29.59 4.63 15.03
C THR A 351 -28.50 3.62 14.75
N PHE A 352 -28.77 2.35 15.05
CA PHE A 352 -27.86 1.21 14.85
C PHE A 352 -28.50 0.14 13.96
N PRO A 353 -27.72 -0.57 13.15
CA PRO A 353 -26.30 -0.34 12.88
C PRO A 353 -26.07 0.90 12.01
N ARG A 354 -24.89 1.50 12.10
CA ARG A 354 -24.51 2.66 11.29
C ARG A 354 -23.06 2.56 10.83
N LEU A 355 -22.82 2.92 9.57
CA LEU A 355 -21.47 2.97 9.00
C LEU A 355 -21.11 4.43 8.68
N ILE A 356 -19.94 4.83 9.11
CA ILE A 356 -19.35 6.13 8.78
C ILE A 356 -17.92 5.96 8.25
N VAL A 357 -17.40 7.00 7.61
CA VAL A 357 -15.97 7.18 7.38
C VAL A 357 -15.51 8.48 8.03
N SER A 358 -14.44 8.42 8.81
CA SER A 358 -13.70 9.58 9.28
C SER A 358 -12.50 9.78 8.37
N ARG A 359 -12.47 10.89 7.62
CA ARG A 359 -11.33 11.29 6.80
C ARG A 359 -10.69 12.52 7.42
N ASP A 360 -9.48 12.34 7.91
CA ASP A 360 -8.77 13.45 8.57
C ASP A 360 -9.61 14.12 9.69
N GLY A 361 -10.38 13.31 10.44
CA GLY A 361 -11.25 13.77 11.52
C GLY A 361 -12.63 14.27 11.08
N LYS A 362 -12.90 14.41 9.77
CA LYS A 362 -14.21 14.81 9.24
C LYS A 362 -15.08 13.60 8.91
N PRO A 363 -16.25 13.42 9.57
CA PRO A 363 -17.11 12.27 9.32
C PRO A 363 -17.95 12.45 8.05
N SER A 364 -18.14 11.36 7.32
CA SER A 364 -19.18 11.22 6.29
C SER A 364 -19.95 9.93 6.53
N TYR A 365 -21.25 9.94 6.25
CA TYR A 365 -22.15 8.88 6.66
C TYR A 365 -22.58 8.06 5.44
N TYR A 366 -22.60 6.73 5.57
CA TYR A 366 -23.22 5.87 4.58
C TYR A 366 -24.73 6.17 4.51
N PRO A 367 -25.28 6.55 3.34
CA PRO A 367 -26.66 7.04 3.26
C PRO A 367 -27.73 6.04 3.71
N PRO A 368 -27.71 4.75 3.28
CA PRO A 368 -28.71 3.77 3.69
C PRO A 368 -28.73 3.52 5.21
N ILE A 369 -29.92 3.28 5.75
CA ILE A 369 -30.15 3.10 7.20
C ILE A 369 -30.76 1.71 7.48
N THR A 370 -31.36 1.04 6.47
CA THR A 370 -32.05 -0.22 6.72
C THR A 370 -31.06 -1.39 6.94
N PRO A 371 -31.34 -2.30 7.87
CA PRO A 371 -30.46 -3.45 8.12
C PRO A 371 -30.16 -4.28 6.87
N ARG A 372 -31.12 -4.39 5.95
CA ARG A 372 -30.92 -5.13 4.69
C ARG A 372 -29.87 -4.46 3.79
N GLU A 373 -29.87 -3.13 3.69
CA GLU A 373 -28.90 -2.38 2.90
C GLU A 373 -27.53 -2.35 3.56
N MET A 374 -27.48 -2.41 4.89
CA MET A 374 -26.24 -2.54 5.67
C MET A 374 -25.57 -3.92 5.54
N ARG A 375 -26.22 -4.89 4.90
CA ARG A 375 -25.65 -6.20 4.52
C ARG A 375 -25.30 -6.32 3.05
N ASP A 376 -25.68 -5.33 2.23
CA ASP A 376 -25.32 -5.30 0.80
C ASP A 376 -23.85 -4.86 0.63
N THR A 377 -22.96 -5.83 0.76
CA THR A 377 -21.50 -5.62 0.67
C THR A 377 -21.08 -4.95 -0.65
N LYS A 378 -21.81 -5.17 -1.75
CA LYS A 378 -21.52 -4.53 -3.04
C LYS A 378 -21.80 -3.03 -3.01
N LYS A 379 -22.96 -2.62 -2.49
CA LYS A 379 -23.32 -1.21 -2.34
C LYS A 379 -22.40 -0.50 -1.34
N ILE A 380 -22.15 -1.15 -0.20
CA ILE A 380 -21.23 -0.62 0.81
C ILE A 380 -19.84 -0.42 0.21
N LEU A 381 -19.31 -1.42 -0.49
CA LEU A 381 -17.98 -1.33 -1.12
C LEU A 381 -17.93 -0.25 -2.21
N SER A 382 -18.99 -0.09 -2.99
CA SER A 382 -19.10 0.98 -3.99
C SER A 382 -19.02 2.35 -3.33
N TRP A 383 -19.76 2.56 -2.23
CA TRP A 383 -19.67 3.79 -1.45
C TRP A 383 -18.29 3.96 -0.80
N MET A 384 -17.74 2.91 -0.18
CA MET A 384 -16.40 2.97 0.41
C MET A 384 -15.35 3.40 -0.63
N LYS A 385 -15.43 2.89 -1.86
CA LYS A 385 -14.53 3.26 -2.95
C LYS A 385 -14.61 4.74 -3.31
N SER A 386 -15.78 5.35 -3.21
CA SER A 386 -15.92 6.78 -3.50
C SER A 386 -15.34 7.69 -2.42
N VAL A 387 -15.06 7.13 -1.20
CA VAL A 387 -14.63 7.91 -0.04
C VAL A 387 -13.38 7.35 0.67
N TRP A 388 -12.72 6.31 0.13
CA TRP A 388 -11.55 5.69 0.77
C TRP A 388 -10.23 6.45 0.62
N LEU A 389 -10.19 7.48 -0.22
CA LEU A 389 -9.04 8.35 -0.32
C LEU A 389 -9.06 9.39 0.81
N PRO A 390 -7.91 9.76 1.36
CA PRO A 390 -7.77 10.92 2.24
C PRO A 390 -8.33 12.18 1.60
N LEU A 391 -8.54 13.23 2.39
CA LEU A 391 -8.98 14.52 1.84
C LEU A 391 -7.95 15.12 0.89
N VAL A 392 -6.67 14.86 1.13
CA VAL A 392 -5.54 15.33 0.31
C VAL A 392 -4.61 14.16 0.02
N PRO A 393 -4.99 13.25 -0.90
CA PRO A 393 -4.16 12.10 -1.27
C PRO A 393 -2.91 12.50 -2.04
N GLU A 394 -1.88 11.67 -1.97
CA GLU A 394 -0.78 11.73 -2.93
C GLU A 394 -1.28 11.28 -4.30
N LEU A 395 -0.99 12.09 -5.33
CA LEU A 395 -1.29 11.73 -6.71
C LEU A 395 -0.28 10.70 -7.21
N THR A 396 -0.78 9.55 -7.61
CA THR A 396 0.01 8.45 -8.15
C THR A 396 -0.59 7.97 -9.48
N SER A 397 0.15 7.19 -10.25
CA SER A 397 -0.37 6.61 -11.50
C SER A 397 -1.60 5.71 -11.32
N SER A 398 -1.75 5.10 -10.13
CA SER A 398 -2.86 4.20 -9.83
C SER A 398 -4.15 4.94 -9.43
N ASN A 399 -4.07 6.12 -8.82
CA ASN A 399 -5.23 6.87 -8.32
C ASN A 399 -5.52 8.17 -9.10
N ALA A 400 -4.65 8.53 -10.04
CA ALA A 400 -4.81 9.77 -10.83
C ALA A 400 -6.18 9.88 -11.50
N ARG A 401 -6.67 8.77 -12.05
CA ARG A 401 -7.99 8.73 -12.69
C ARG A 401 -9.12 9.01 -11.70
N ASP A 402 -9.06 8.46 -10.51
CA ASP A 402 -10.10 8.64 -9.48
C ASP A 402 -10.12 10.06 -8.93
N ILE A 403 -8.94 10.71 -8.89
CA ILE A 403 -8.78 12.07 -8.37
C ILE A 403 -9.14 13.11 -9.42
N MET A 404 -8.70 12.93 -10.68
CA MET A 404 -8.74 13.97 -11.69
C MET A 404 -9.98 13.92 -12.61
N ASN A 405 -10.56 12.75 -12.84
CA ASN A 405 -11.63 12.58 -13.83
C ASN A 405 -12.91 13.39 -13.49
N GLY A 406 -13.25 14.37 -14.31
CA GLY A 406 -14.46 15.20 -14.18
C GLY A 406 -14.48 16.10 -12.95
N LYS A 407 -13.32 16.47 -12.40
CA LYS A 407 -13.21 17.30 -11.20
C LYS A 407 -12.25 18.45 -11.42
N MET A 408 -12.53 19.57 -10.82
CA MET A 408 -11.52 20.62 -10.61
C MET A 408 -10.54 20.14 -9.54
N VAL A 409 -9.23 20.13 -9.83
CA VAL A 409 -8.23 19.62 -8.91
C VAL A 409 -7.28 20.72 -8.45
N VAL A 410 -7.20 20.92 -7.15
CA VAL A 410 -6.17 21.73 -6.50
C VAL A 410 -4.99 20.83 -6.18
N LEU A 411 -3.95 20.90 -7.02
CA LEU A 411 -2.76 20.06 -6.95
C LEU A 411 -1.58 20.83 -6.36
N ALA A 412 -1.11 20.42 -5.18
CA ALA A 412 0.11 20.97 -4.61
C ALA A 412 1.33 20.16 -5.06
N VAL A 413 2.32 20.85 -5.59
CA VAL A 413 3.63 20.30 -5.95
C VAL A 413 4.55 20.50 -4.76
N LEU A 414 4.82 19.43 -4.01
CA LEU A 414 5.61 19.44 -2.79
C LEU A 414 6.91 18.67 -2.99
N SER A 415 7.90 18.89 -2.14
CA SER A 415 9.18 18.17 -2.18
C SER A 415 9.46 17.45 -0.87
N ARG A 416 9.52 16.13 -0.90
CA ARG A 416 9.91 15.30 0.26
C ARG A 416 11.36 15.52 0.69
N ALA A 417 12.21 16.07 -0.18
CA ALA A 417 13.60 16.38 0.15
C ALA A 417 13.75 17.46 1.24
N ARG A 418 12.70 18.28 1.44
CA ARG A 418 12.62 19.31 2.47
C ARG A 418 11.56 18.93 3.49
N THR A 419 11.89 18.07 4.43
CA THR A 419 10.95 17.40 5.35
C THR A 419 10.10 18.38 6.17
N GLU A 420 10.68 19.46 6.69
CA GLU A 420 9.94 20.44 7.51
C GLU A 420 8.97 21.25 6.65
N ASP A 421 9.39 21.75 5.51
CA ASP A 421 8.54 22.47 4.55
C ASP A 421 7.42 21.55 4.06
N PHE A 422 7.76 20.32 3.65
CA PHE A 422 6.79 19.32 3.21
C PHE A 422 5.68 19.08 4.23
N THR A 423 6.05 18.88 5.49
CA THR A 423 5.08 18.60 6.56
C THR A 423 4.18 19.83 6.81
N ARG A 424 4.75 21.03 6.78
CA ARG A 424 4.01 22.27 6.95
C ARG A 424 3.03 22.49 5.79
N SER A 425 3.51 22.41 4.56
CA SER A 425 2.69 22.68 3.36
C SER A 425 1.61 21.60 3.15
N LYS A 426 1.90 20.33 3.45
CA LYS A 426 0.87 19.27 3.45
C LYS A 426 -0.23 19.58 4.47
N ARG A 427 0.12 20.06 5.66
CA ARG A 427 -0.84 20.45 6.70
C ARG A 427 -1.67 21.67 6.28
N GLU A 428 -1.06 22.67 5.69
CA GLU A 428 -1.76 23.87 5.20
C GLU A 428 -2.72 23.53 4.07
N LEU A 429 -2.32 22.69 3.12
CA LEU A 429 -3.19 22.18 2.06
C LEU A 429 -4.38 21.41 2.63
N LYS A 430 -4.16 20.60 3.66
CA LYS A 430 -5.22 19.87 4.36
C LYS A 430 -6.20 20.82 5.06
N ASN A 431 -5.68 21.86 5.72
CA ASN A 431 -6.54 22.88 6.36
C ASN A 431 -7.36 23.65 5.31
N ALA A 432 -6.76 24.02 4.18
CA ALA A 432 -7.47 24.66 3.07
C ALA A 432 -8.57 23.75 2.49
N ALA A 433 -8.29 22.45 2.33
CA ALA A 433 -9.28 21.49 1.88
C ALA A 433 -10.46 21.36 2.87
N LEU A 434 -10.19 21.30 4.17
CA LEU A 434 -11.21 21.25 5.22
C LEU A 434 -12.06 22.52 5.21
N GLU A 435 -11.44 23.70 5.15
CA GLU A 435 -12.14 24.98 5.09
C GLU A 435 -13.03 25.10 3.85
N TRP A 436 -12.52 24.66 2.70
CA TRP A 436 -13.30 24.61 1.46
C TRP A 436 -14.53 23.74 1.61
N ILE A 437 -14.36 22.51 2.13
CA ILE A 437 -15.46 21.57 2.33
C ILE A 437 -16.51 22.17 3.28
N ASP A 438 -16.09 22.81 4.38
CA ASP A 438 -17.01 23.42 5.34
C ASP A 438 -17.79 24.59 4.72
N LYS A 439 -17.11 25.44 3.95
CA LYS A 439 -17.77 26.54 3.21
C LYS A 439 -18.75 26.03 2.16
N ARG A 440 -18.36 24.99 1.42
CA ARG A 440 -19.23 24.35 0.42
C ARG A 440 -20.46 23.74 1.08
N ASP A 441 -20.27 22.98 2.15
CA ASP A 441 -21.36 22.33 2.86
C ASP A 441 -22.31 23.37 3.49
N ALA A 442 -21.79 24.47 4.03
CA ALA A 442 -22.59 25.59 4.53
C ALA A 442 -23.40 26.27 3.41
N ALA A 443 -22.76 26.55 2.26
CA ALA A 443 -23.44 27.13 1.10
C ALA A 443 -24.55 26.21 0.57
N PHE A 444 -24.28 24.90 0.49
CA PHE A 444 -25.26 23.90 0.07
C PHE A 444 -26.46 23.83 1.03
N GLN A 445 -26.23 23.88 2.34
CA GLN A 445 -27.31 23.89 3.32
C GLN A 445 -28.16 25.18 3.21
N LEU A 446 -27.54 26.33 2.98
CA LEU A 446 -28.21 27.58 2.77
C LEU A 446 -29.13 27.54 1.53
N GLU A 447 -28.57 27.15 0.37
CA GLU A 447 -29.30 27.03 -0.89
C GLU A 447 -30.48 26.05 -0.78
N ARG A 448 -30.24 24.92 -0.09
CA ARG A 448 -31.31 23.94 0.20
C ARG A 448 -32.41 24.52 1.09
N GLN A 449 -32.04 25.36 2.06
CA GLN A 449 -33.01 26.01 2.92
C GLN A 449 -33.81 27.04 2.14
N GLU A 450 -33.18 27.87 1.33
CA GLU A 450 -33.85 28.85 0.47
C GLU A 450 -34.88 28.19 -0.46
N LEU A 451 -34.55 27.05 -1.07
CA LEU A 451 -35.48 26.29 -1.90
C LEU A 451 -36.67 25.73 -1.11
N ARG A 452 -36.46 25.31 0.13
CA ARG A 452 -37.55 24.86 1.03
C ARG A 452 -38.46 26.00 1.41
N ASP A 453 -37.87 27.12 1.76
CA ASP A 453 -38.63 28.34 2.15
C ASP A 453 -39.43 28.86 0.96
N ALA A 454 -38.86 28.90 -0.24
CA ALA A 454 -39.55 29.25 -1.47
C ALA A 454 -40.72 28.29 -1.79
N LYS A 455 -40.55 27.01 -1.56
CA LYS A 455 -41.62 26.02 -1.70
C LYS A 455 -42.73 26.26 -0.65
N GLN A 456 -42.34 26.48 0.60
CA GLN A 456 -43.29 26.73 1.68
C GLN A 456 -44.11 28.00 1.44
N LEU A 457 -43.45 29.07 0.99
CA LEU A 457 -44.12 30.32 0.64
C LEU A 457 -45.21 30.14 -0.44
N ARG A 458 -44.87 29.36 -1.51
CA ARG A 458 -45.85 29.01 -2.56
C ARG A 458 -47.06 28.24 -2.03
N ILE A 459 -46.82 27.34 -1.07
CA ILE A 459 -47.89 26.58 -0.40
C ILE A 459 -48.79 27.51 0.39
N GLU A 460 -48.20 28.45 1.15
CA GLU A 460 -48.93 29.44 1.96
C GLU A 460 -49.75 30.37 1.07
N GLU A 461 -49.15 30.94 0.03
CA GLU A 461 -49.87 31.80 -0.94
C GLU A 461 -51.03 31.08 -1.64
N ALA A 462 -50.86 29.81 -2.02
CA ALA A 462 -51.94 29.04 -2.63
C ALA A 462 -53.04 28.70 -1.63
N THR A 463 -52.71 28.52 -0.36
CA THR A 463 -53.65 28.26 0.73
C THR A 463 -54.46 29.52 1.01
N ASP A 464 -53.83 30.69 1.14
CA ASP A 464 -54.48 31.97 1.40
C ASP A 464 -55.45 32.37 0.28
N LYS A 465 -55.07 32.05 -0.98
CA LYS A 465 -55.93 32.30 -2.16
C LYS A 465 -56.98 31.21 -2.35
N SER A 466 -57.02 30.17 -1.53
CA SER A 466 -57.91 29.01 -1.65
C SER A 466 -57.83 28.34 -3.05
N ASP A 467 -56.66 28.41 -3.70
CA ASP A 467 -56.42 27.82 -5.01
C ASP A 467 -55.90 26.38 -4.87
N GLU A 468 -56.85 25.43 -4.95
CA GLU A 468 -56.54 24.00 -4.80
C GLU A 468 -55.59 23.45 -5.90
N ARG A 469 -55.60 24.07 -7.10
CA ARG A 469 -54.71 23.65 -8.18
C ARG A 469 -53.28 24.10 -7.89
N ALA A 470 -53.09 25.38 -7.61
CA ALA A 470 -51.80 25.93 -7.21
C ALA A 470 -51.24 25.25 -5.97
N LEU A 471 -52.08 24.87 -5.01
CA LEU A 471 -51.68 24.13 -3.81
C LEU A 471 -51.16 22.71 -4.16
N ARG A 472 -51.81 21.99 -5.05
CA ARG A 472 -51.36 20.70 -5.52
C ARG A 472 -50.03 20.80 -6.26
N ASP A 473 -49.91 21.78 -7.15
CA ASP A 473 -48.70 22.04 -7.93
C ASP A 473 -47.54 22.41 -6.99
N ALA A 474 -47.73 23.30 -6.02
CA ALA A 474 -46.70 23.66 -5.04
C ALA A 474 -46.25 22.48 -4.18
N LYS A 475 -47.20 21.64 -3.71
CA LYS A 475 -46.85 20.41 -2.95
C LYS A 475 -46.08 19.40 -3.78
N SER A 476 -46.30 19.31 -5.09
CA SER A 476 -45.66 18.39 -5.99
C SER A 476 -44.22 18.77 -6.35
N ILE A 477 -43.78 20.00 -6.10
CA ILE A 477 -42.42 20.45 -6.37
C ILE A 477 -41.44 19.58 -5.58
N ARG A 478 -40.61 18.85 -6.32
CA ARG A 478 -39.48 18.12 -5.73
C ARG A 478 -38.25 19.03 -5.76
N ILE A 479 -37.56 19.10 -4.64
CA ILE A 479 -36.26 19.78 -4.56
C ILE A 479 -35.26 18.74 -5.03
N ASP A 480 -34.73 18.94 -6.23
CA ASP A 480 -33.68 18.09 -6.80
C ASP A 480 -32.35 18.50 -6.15
N ILE A 481 -31.89 17.64 -5.25
CA ILE A 481 -30.66 17.87 -4.50
C ILE A 481 -29.44 17.65 -5.40
N ASP A 482 -29.54 16.72 -6.34
CA ASP A 482 -28.45 16.38 -7.25
C ASP A 482 -28.16 17.53 -8.23
N ALA A 483 -29.19 18.31 -8.59
CA ALA A 483 -29.04 19.52 -9.41
C ALA A 483 -28.29 20.67 -8.72
N LEU A 484 -28.14 20.63 -7.41
CA LEU A 484 -27.39 21.61 -6.62
C LEU A 484 -25.89 21.26 -6.53
N GLU A 485 -25.50 20.05 -6.88
CA GLU A 485 -24.08 19.65 -6.88
C GLU A 485 -23.35 20.35 -8.02
N LYS A 486 -22.50 21.32 -7.66
CA LYS A 486 -21.55 21.98 -8.57
C LYS A 486 -20.39 21.03 -8.85
N THR A 487 -19.59 21.33 -9.89
CA THR A 487 -18.38 20.59 -10.23
C THR A 487 -17.56 20.25 -8.97
N PRO A 488 -17.34 18.97 -8.69
CA PRO A 488 -16.63 18.57 -7.48
C PRO A 488 -15.18 19.05 -7.50
N VAL A 489 -14.72 19.65 -6.40
CA VAL A 489 -13.33 20.06 -6.22
C VAL A 489 -12.59 18.98 -5.44
N ALA A 490 -11.49 18.50 -5.97
CA ALA A 490 -10.59 17.57 -5.32
C ALA A 490 -9.29 18.28 -4.93
N PHE A 491 -8.71 17.88 -3.82
CA PHE A 491 -7.39 18.33 -3.39
C PHE A 491 -6.43 17.14 -3.45
N ALA A 492 -5.22 17.38 -3.94
CA ALA A 492 -4.18 16.36 -4.00
C ALA A 492 -2.80 17.00 -3.91
N TRP A 493 -1.79 16.21 -3.61
CA TRP A 493 -0.41 16.65 -3.70
C TRP A 493 0.42 15.65 -4.52
N VAL A 494 1.52 16.12 -5.10
CA VAL A 494 2.44 15.31 -5.88
C VAL A 494 3.87 15.60 -5.46
N ASP A 495 4.72 14.57 -5.42
CA ASP A 495 6.15 14.76 -5.17
C ASP A 495 6.79 15.38 -6.41
N GLY A 496 7.13 16.65 -6.30
CA GLY A 496 7.69 17.43 -7.39
C GLY A 496 9.02 16.92 -7.91
N VAL A 497 9.81 16.24 -7.07
CA VAL A 497 11.09 15.66 -7.47
C VAL A 497 10.86 14.36 -8.28
N ALA A 498 10.00 13.49 -7.77
CA ALA A 498 9.70 12.22 -8.44
C ALA A 498 8.96 12.42 -9.78
N TRP A 499 8.14 13.45 -9.89
CA TRP A 499 7.28 13.73 -11.04
C TRP A 499 7.71 14.99 -11.83
N GLU A 500 8.93 15.51 -11.64
CA GLU A 500 9.43 16.74 -12.25
C GLU A 500 9.16 16.81 -13.76
N ARG A 501 9.49 15.73 -14.47
CA ARG A 501 9.31 15.67 -15.93
C ARG A 501 7.85 15.78 -16.36
N TRP A 502 6.95 15.10 -15.67
CA TRP A 502 5.53 15.14 -15.95
C TRP A 502 4.94 16.52 -15.62
N ILE A 503 5.28 17.10 -14.46
CA ILE A 503 4.82 18.41 -14.03
C ILE A 503 5.26 19.47 -15.03
N LYS A 504 6.54 19.44 -15.44
CA LYS A 504 7.08 20.36 -16.43
C LYS A 504 6.41 20.22 -17.80
N SER A 505 6.19 18.98 -18.27
CA SER A 505 5.56 18.76 -19.57
C SER A 505 4.08 19.09 -19.61
N THR A 506 3.36 18.89 -18.49
CA THR A 506 1.91 19.07 -18.40
C THR A 506 1.52 20.49 -18.00
N TYR A 507 2.24 21.08 -17.04
CA TYR A 507 1.88 22.35 -16.42
C TYR A 507 2.91 23.47 -16.65
N GLY A 508 4.06 23.17 -17.25
CA GLY A 508 5.12 24.15 -17.49
C GLY A 508 5.83 24.64 -16.22
N VAL A 509 5.65 23.95 -15.08
CA VAL A 509 6.17 24.34 -13.77
C VAL A 509 7.48 23.61 -13.49
N GLU A 510 8.51 24.34 -13.04
CA GLU A 510 9.76 23.76 -12.56
C GLU A 510 9.80 23.73 -11.04
N VAL A 511 10.14 22.57 -10.48
CA VAL A 511 10.16 22.32 -9.03
C VAL A 511 11.31 23.09 -8.33
N LYS A 512 12.33 23.47 -9.09
CA LYS A 512 13.48 24.26 -8.59
C LYS A 512 13.08 25.62 -8.02
N ASP A 513 11.94 26.16 -8.48
CA ASP A 513 11.44 27.47 -8.06
C ASP A 513 10.65 27.43 -6.72
N GLY A 514 10.63 26.29 -6.04
CA GLY A 514 9.92 26.09 -4.78
C GLY A 514 8.58 25.34 -4.94
N GLU A 515 7.84 25.25 -3.84
CA GLU A 515 6.52 24.61 -3.81
C GLU A 515 5.50 25.44 -4.57
N ARG A 516 4.58 24.79 -5.27
CA ARG A 516 3.57 25.41 -6.12
C ARG A 516 2.21 24.77 -5.88
N VAL A 517 1.16 25.54 -6.10
CA VAL A 517 -0.21 25.05 -6.18
C VAL A 517 -0.74 25.30 -7.59
N ILE A 518 -1.28 24.27 -8.21
CA ILE A 518 -1.85 24.29 -9.56
C ILE A 518 -3.33 24.00 -9.43
N ILE A 519 -4.16 24.80 -10.06
CA ILE A 519 -5.58 24.49 -10.21
C ILE A 519 -5.76 23.91 -11.62
N ASN A 520 -6.13 22.64 -11.70
CA ASN A 520 -6.41 21.93 -12.93
C ASN A 520 -7.93 21.80 -13.09
N ASP A 521 -8.45 22.42 -14.15
CA ASP A 521 -9.84 22.30 -14.55
C ASP A 521 -9.89 21.62 -15.92
N GLU A 522 -10.47 20.44 -16.01
CA GLU A 522 -10.55 19.69 -17.27
C GLU A 522 -11.44 20.37 -18.30
N ASP A 523 -12.38 21.22 -17.88
CA ASP A 523 -13.28 21.96 -18.79
C ASP A 523 -12.59 23.17 -19.45
N VAL A 524 -11.41 23.57 -18.96
CA VAL A 524 -10.62 24.68 -19.51
C VAL A 524 -9.34 24.13 -20.13
N SER A 525 -9.23 24.18 -21.43
CA SER A 525 -8.13 23.62 -22.23
C SER A 525 -6.74 24.28 -22.03
N ALA A 526 -6.54 25.03 -20.96
CA ALA A 526 -5.26 25.54 -20.51
C ALA A 526 -5.19 25.54 -18.97
N PRO A 527 -4.04 25.16 -18.35
CA PRO A 527 -3.90 25.20 -16.90
C PRO A 527 -3.99 26.64 -16.43
N SER A 528 -5.06 26.97 -15.76
CA SER A 528 -5.32 28.30 -15.23
C SER A 528 -4.75 28.42 -13.83
N PHE A 529 -3.67 29.17 -13.71
CA PHE A 529 -3.06 29.72 -12.49
C PHE A 529 -2.14 28.79 -11.69
N SER A 530 -0.85 29.13 -11.65
CA SER A 530 0.10 28.69 -10.64
C SER A 530 0.29 29.79 -9.58
N PHE A 531 0.11 29.47 -8.30
CA PHE A 531 0.40 30.35 -7.19
C PHE A 531 1.67 29.90 -6.46
N THR A 532 2.50 30.86 -6.02
CA THR A 532 3.58 30.60 -5.08
C THR A 532 3.04 30.72 -3.65
N TRP A 533 3.41 29.80 -2.78
CA TRP A 533 3.24 30.02 -1.35
C TRP A 533 4.16 31.19 -0.95
N SER A 534 3.58 32.33 -0.62
CA SER A 534 4.31 33.38 0.08
C SER A 534 4.24 33.09 1.57
N SER A 535 5.43 32.97 2.19
CA SER A 535 5.66 32.81 3.63
C SER A 535 5.02 33.93 4.44
#